data_403be08239864261489425540834534b
#
_entry.id   403be08239864261489425540834534b
#
_cell.length_a   1.000
_cell.length_b   1.000
_cell.length_c   1.000
_cell.angle_alpha   90.00
_cell.angle_beta   90.00
_cell.angle_gamma   90.00
#
_symmetry.space_group_name_H-M   'P 1'
#
loop_
_entity.id
_entity.type
_entity.pdbx_description
1 polymer ?
#
loop_
_entity_poly.entity_id
_entity_poly.type
_entity_poly.pdbx_seq_one_letter_code
_entity_poly.pdbx_strand_id
1 'polypeptide(L)'
;TEVEPEELETLCDIATEFSRYAAAETIREGFLSVRGGFRVGLCGTAVMKDGVNTNLKNLSSAVIRIARERKGIASDIAPRLFQNGIFVNTLILSPPGGGKTTLLRDLVRCLSEGGPDCPPQRISLIDERGEVAVVYRGAPQMDVGPRTDVLDACPKALGIPIVLRAMNPQIIAVDEITLREDLTAMSMAAGCGIGLLATIHAGGVPELLRKPLYRQMLENQVFRLAVR
;
A
#
# COMPACT_ATOMS: atom_id res chain seq x y z
N THR A 1 24.11 -5.78 16.52
CA THR A 1 25.12 -6.79 16.16
C THR A 1 26.11 -6.13 15.23
N GLU A 2 27.39 -6.20 15.51
CA GLU A 2 28.44 -5.82 14.57
C GLU A 2 28.47 -6.87 13.46
N VAL A 3 28.58 -6.44 12.23
CA VAL A 3 28.55 -7.26 11.01
C VAL A 3 29.69 -6.76 10.13
N GLU A 4 30.45 -7.67 9.56
CA GLU A 4 31.54 -7.34 8.67
C GLU A 4 31.02 -6.91 7.28
N PRO A 5 31.75 -6.06 6.53
CA PRO A 5 31.31 -5.60 5.21
C PRO A 5 31.01 -6.74 4.23
N GLU A 6 31.78 -7.83 4.26
CA GLU A 6 31.58 -9.01 3.42
C GLU A 6 30.28 -9.74 3.73
N GLU A 7 29.82 -9.71 4.98
CA GLU A 7 28.54 -10.28 5.40
C GLU A 7 27.37 -9.46 4.85
N LEU A 8 27.49 -8.12 4.80
CA LEU A 8 26.49 -7.23 4.20
C LEU A 8 26.40 -7.44 2.68
N GLU A 9 27.52 -7.62 1.99
CA GLU A 9 27.55 -7.95 0.57
C GLU A 9 26.89 -9.32 0.32
N THR A 10 27.22 -10.31 1.14
CA THR A 10 26.63 -11.65 1.08
C THR A 10 25.12 -11.61 1.30
N LEU A 11 24.65 -10.82 2.31
CA LEU A 11 23.23 -10.60 2.56
C LEU A 11 22.53 -10.01 1.31
N CYS A 12 23.17 -9.03 0.68
CA CYS A 12 22.64 -8.41 -0.54
C CYS A 12 22.55 -9.43 -1.69
N ASP A 13 23.57 -10.26 -1.89
CA ASP A 13 23.60 -11.29 -2.91
C ASP A 13 22.51 -12.34 -2.70
N ILE A 14 22.34 -12.82 -1.48
CA ILE A 14 21.27 -13.76 -1.12
C ILE A 14 19.90 -13.11 -1.33
N ALA A 15 19.71 -11.88 -0.86
CA ALA A 15 18.45 -11.16 -0.96
C ALA A 15 18.04 -10.87 -2.42
N THR A 16 19.01 -10.73 -3.32
CA THR A 16 18.79 -10.55 -4.76
C THR A 16 18.82 -11.87 -5.54
N GLU A 17 18.93 -13.01 -4.85
CA GLU A 17 19.16 -14.32 -5.48
C GLU A 17 20.32 -14.29 -6.48
N PHE A 18 21.42 -13.65 -6.08
CA PHE A 18 22.63 -13.42 -6.89
C PHE A 18 22.39 -12.64 -8.19
N SER A 19 21.30 -11.90 -8.31
CA SER A 19 20.98 -11.06 -9.47
C SER A 19 20.78 -9.59 -9.07
N ARG A 20 21.87 -8.91 -8.66
CA ARG A 20 21.83 -7.48 -8.31
C ARG A 20 21.34 -6.59 -9.46
N TYR A 21 21.56 -7.01 -10.70
CA TYR A 21 21.07 -6.27 -11.86
C TYR A 21 19.54 -6.21 -11.90
N ALA A 22 18.86 -7.31 -11.60
CA ALA A 22 17.39 -7.35 -11.55
C ALA A 22 16.81 -6.51 -10.41
N ALA A 23 17.58 -6.28 -9.35
CA ALA A 23 17.21 -5.48 -8.17
C ALA A 23 17.83 -4.06 -8.18
N ALA A 24 18.45 -3.63 -9.28
CA ALA A 24 19.22 -2.39 -9.33
C ALA A 24 18.39 -1.16 -8.96
N GLU A 25 17.11 -1.13 -9.33
CA GLU A 25 16.22 -0.02 -9.03
C GLU A 25 15.93 0.10 -7.53
N THR A 26 15.57 -1.00 -6.87
CA THR A 26 15.29 -1.01 -5.43
C THR A 26 16.56 -0.83 -4.58
N ILE A 27 17.71 -1.36 -5.03
CA ILE A 27 19.02 -1.08 -4.40
C ILE A 27 19.33 0.42 -4.44
N ARG A 28 19.08 1.06 -5.57
CA ARG A 28 19.21 2.52 -5.73
C ARG A 28 18.33 3.29 -4.74
N GLU A 29 17.16 2.78 -4.44
CA GLU A 29 16.22 3.33 -3.47
C GLU A 29 16.54 2.94 -2.02
N GLY A 30 17.59 2.12 -1.81
CA GLY A 30 18.08 1.73 -0.49
C GLY A 30 17.30 0.56 0.14
N PHE A 31 16.60 -0.26 -0.65
CA PHE A 31 15.93 -1.44 -0.10
C PHE A 31 15.84 -2.60 -1.08
N LEU A 32 15.56 -3.78 -0.53
CA LEU A 32 15.23 -5.00 -1.26
C LEU A 32 13.96 -5.60 -0.67
N SER A 33 13.04 -6.02 -1.53
CA SER A 33 11.92 -6.87 -1.14
C SER A 33 12.33 -8.32 -1.38
N VAL A 34 12.16 -9.17 -0.37
CA VAL A 34 12.53 -10.58 -0.47
C VAL A 34 11.33 -11.48 -0.19
N ARG A 35 11.42 -12.73 -0.63
CA ARG A 35 10.36 -13.72 -0.46
C ARG A 35 9.91 -13.81 1.00
N GLY A 36 8.58 -13.96 1.20
CA GLY A 36 7.98 -14.06 2.54
C GLY A 36 7.63 -12.70 3.16
N GLY A 37 7.69 -11.61 2.39
CA GLY A 37 7.28 -10.29 2.84
C GLY A 37 8.33 -9.54 3.66
N PHE A 38 9.57 -9.99 3.64
CA PHE A 38 10.66 -9.27 4.29
C PHE A 38 11.15 -8.11 3.41
N ARG A 39 11.49 -7.02 4.04
CA ARG A 39 12.15 -5.87 3.40
C ARG A 39 13.50 -5.62 4.06
N VAL A 40 14.54 -5.63 3.27
CA VAL A 40 15.91 -5.35 3.71
C VAL A 40 16.24 -3.92 3.29
N GLY A 41 16.28 -2.99 4.25
CA GLY A 41 16.80 -1.65 4.04
C GLY A 41 18.32 -1.70 4.02
N LEU A 42 18.95 -0.97 3.10
CA LEU A 42 20.38 -0.91 2.89
C LEU A 42 20.87 0.52 3.03
N CYS A 43 22.01 0.71 3.73
CA CYS A 43 22.76 1.95 3.71
C CYS A 43 24.19 1.70 3.27
N GLY A 44 24.79 2.70 2.64
CA GLY A 44 26.13 2.64 2.09
C GLY A 44 26.49 3.96 1.40
N THR A 45 27.46 3.93 0.53
CA THR A 45 27.87 5.09 -0.28
C THR A 45 27.00 5.23 -1.53
N ALA A 46 26.24 6.32 -1.65
CA ALA A 46 25.46 6.61 -2.83
C ALA A 46 26.35 6.97 -4.02
N VAL A 47 26.04 6.41 -5.18
CA VAL A 47 26.68 6.74 -6.46
C VAL A 47 25.80 7.72 -7.22
N MET A 48 26.17 8.98 -7.23
CA MET A 48 25.40 10.05 -7.86
C MET A 48 25.84 10.25 -9.31
N LYS A 49 24.85 10.38 -10.22
CA LYS A 49 25.06 10.81 -11.61
C LYS A 49 23.93 11.81 -11.97
N ASP A 50 24.30 12.96 -12.46
CA ASP A 50 23.35 14.02 -12.87
C ASP A 50 22.32 14.37 -11.77
N GLY A 51 22.74 14.37 -10.49
CA GLY A 51 21.90 14.66 -9.33
C GLY A 51 21.00 13.51 -8.88
N VAL A 52 21.06 12.35 -9.55
CA VAL A 52 20.24 11.16 -9.22
C VAL A 52 21.12 10.06 -8.63
N ASN A 53 20.65 9.40 -7.58
CA ASN A 53 21.31 8.19 -7.08
C ASN A 53 21.13 7.05 -8.07
N THR A 54 22.22 6.51 -8.57
CA THR A 54 22.23 5.41 -9.56
C THR A 54 22.57 4.06 -8.94
N ASN A 55 23.20 4.03 -7.77
CA ASN A 55 23.58 2.79 -7.08
C ASN A 55 24.00 3.07 -5.63
N LEU A 56 24.07 2.02 -4.82
CA LEU A 56 24.74 2.00 -3.52
C LEU A 56 25.98 1.13 -3.60
N LYS A 57 27.07 1.59 -2.99
CA LYS A 57 28.35 0.86 -2.83
C LYS A 57 28.79 0.88 -1.37
N ASN A 58 29.74 0.02 -1.04
CA ASN A 58 30.34 -0.04 0.30
C ASN A 58 29.23 -0.04 1.37
N LEU A 59 28.42 -1.10 1.35
CA LEU A 59 27.31 -1.24 2.30
C LEU A 59 27.85 -1.12 3.73
N SER A 60 27.24 -0.28 4.54
CA SER A 60 27.66 0.03 5.90
C SER A 60 26.68 -0.50 6.96
N SER A 61 25.42 -0.70 6.58
CA SER A 61 24.42 -1.28 7.46
C SER A 61 23.22 -1.83 6.70
N ALA A 62 22.52 -2.78 7.31
CA ALA A 62 21.27 -3.32 6.82
C ALA A 62 20.23 -3.41 7.95
N VAL A 63 18.96 -3.22 7.61
CA VAL A 63 17.82 -3.40 8.52
C VAL A 63 16.85 -4.36 7.90
N ILE A 64 16.60 -5.50 8.55
CA ILE A 64 15.63 -6.48 8.11
C ILE A 64 14.28 -6.16 8.79
N ARG A 65 13.30 -5.74 8.00
CA ARG A 65 11.93 -5.49 8.44
C ARG A 65 11.09 -6.73 8.16
N ILE A 66 10.55 -7.32 9.24
CA ILE A 66 9.69 -8.50 9.16
C ILE A 66 8.25 -8.01 9.15
N ALA A 67 7.58 -8.11 7.99
CA ALA A 67 6.16 -7.85 7.93
C ALA A 67 5.39 -8.99 8.60
N ARG A 68 4.44 -8.63 9.47
CA ARG A 68 3.58 -9.61 10.16
C ARG A 68 2.14 -9.43 9.70
N GLU A 69 1.53 -10.48 9.25
CA GLU A 69 0.09 -10.51 9.03
C GLU A 69 -0.66 -10.55 10.35
N ARG A 70 -1.77 -9.83 10.39
CA ARG A 70 -2.78 -9.93 11.44
C ARG A 70 -4.13 -10.10 10.78
N LYS A 71 -4.52 -11.36 10.57
CA LYS A 71 -5.82 -11.73 10.01
C LYS A 71 -6.93 -11.62 11.07
N GLY A 72 -8.12 -11.24 10.62
CA GLY A 72 -9.33 -11.20 11.43
C GLY A 72 -9.58 -9.91 12.21
N ILE A 73 -8.65 -8.93 12.17
CA ILE A 73 -8.87 -7.64 12.83
C ILE A 73 -9.98 -6.81 12.18
N ALA A 74 -10.26 -7.08 10.90
CA ALA A 74 -11.26 -6.38 10.11
C ALA A 74 -12.61 -7.14 10.03
N SER A 75 -12.72 -8.35 10.57
CA SER A 75 -13.88 -9.22 10.38
C SER A 75 -15.20 -8.60 10.86
N ASP A 76 -15.19 -7.89 11.98
CA ASP A 76 -16.37 -7.19 12.52
C ASP A 76 -16.61 -5.82 11.87
N ILE A 77 -15.61 -5.30 11.15
CA ILE A 77 -15.67 -3.98 10.50
C ILE A 77 -16.20 -4.12 9.08
N ALA A 78 -15.72 -5.11 8.32
CA ALA A 78 -16.04 -5.26 6.90
C ALA A 78 -17.55 -5.28 6.59
N PRO A 79 -18.42 -6.00 7.32
CA PRO A 79 -19.86 -5.96 7.09
C PRO A 79 -20.48 -4.57 7.30
N ARG A 80 -19.94 -3.77 8.23
CA ARG A 80 -20.44 -2.43 8.55
C ARG A 80 -20.13 -1.38 7.47
N LEU A 81 -19.28 -1.73 6.49
CA LEU A 81 -18.95 -0.87 5.36
C LEU A 81 -20.00 -0.93 4.24
N PHE A 82 -21.06 -1.73 4.42
CA PHE A 82 -22.16 -1.84 3.48
C PHE A 82 -23.43 -1.19 4.00
N GLN A 83 -24.14 -0.49 3.13
CA GLN A 83 -25.49 0.02 3.37
C GLN A 83 -26.41 -0.51 2.25
N ASN A 84 -27.44 -1.24 2.63
CA ASN A 84 -28.36 -1.90 1.69
C ASN A 84 -27.62 -2.78 0.64
N GLY A 85 -26.56 -3.48 1.05
CA GLY A 85 -25.75 -4.34 0.18
C GLY A 85 -24.77 -3.59 -0.73
N ILE A 86 -24.68 -2.26 -0.63
CA ILE A 86 -23.76 -1.43 -1.41
C ILE A 86 -22.61 -0.97 -0.52
N PHE A 87 -21.38 -1.15 -1.00
CA PHE A 87 -20.18 -0.67 -0.30
C PHE A 87 -20.17 0.86 -0.23
N VAL A 88 -19.87 1.39 0.94
CA VAL A 88 -19.79 2.83 1.19
C VAL A 88 -18.33 3.26 1.22
N ASN A 89 -17.99 4.27 0.42
CA ASN A 89 -16.63 4.83 0.37
C ASN A 89 -16.11 5.12 1.77
N THR A 90 -15.03 4.45 2.13
CA THR A 90 -14.53 4.38 3.50
C THR A 90 -13.10 4.88 3.61
N LEU A 91 -12.86 5.73 4.61
CA LEU A 91 -11.57 6.27 4.94
C LEU A 91 -11.08 5.73 6.29
N ILE A 92 -9.89 5.17 6.32
CA ILE A 92 -9.23 4.72 7.55
C ILE A 92 -8.35 5.85 8.09
N LEU A 93 -8.61 6.27 9.31
CA LEU A 93 -7.93 7.37 10.00
C LEU A 93 -7.09 6.81 11.14
N SER A 94 -5.81 7.13 11.18
CA SER A 94 -4.97 6.83 12.35
C SER A 94 -3.67 7.64 12.28
N PRO A 95 -3.05 7.96 13.42
CA PRO A 95 -1.70 8.52 13.42
C PRO A 95 -0.68 7.55 12.83
N PRO A 96 0.55 8.01 12.52
CA PRO A 96 1.66 7.15 12.14
C PRO A 96 1.85 6.00 13.15
N GLY A 97 2.12 4.79 12.65
CA GLY A 97 2.31 3.61 13.49
C GLY A 97 1.03 3.01 14.10
N GLY A 98 -0.15 3.61 13.86
CA GLY A 98 -1.43 3.14 14.41
C GLY A 98 -2.07 1.95 13.69
N GLY A 99 -1.36 1.25 12.81
CA GLY A 99 -1.82 -0.01 12.22
C GLY A 99 -2.72 0.14 10.97
N LYS A 100 -2.79 1.34 10.33
CA LYS A 100 -3.63 1.57 9.13
C LYS A 100 -3.41 0.58 8.01
N THR A 101 -2.16 0.39 7.61
CA THR A 101 -1.80 -0.55 6.52
C THR A 101 -2.17 -1.98 6.88
N THR A 102 -2.04 -2.36 8.16
CA THR A 102 -2.46 -3.68 8.64
C THR A 102 -3.98 -3.84 8.57
N LEU A 103 -4.73 -2.83 8.99
CA LEU A 103 -6.19 -2.82 8.91
C LEU A 103 -6.67 -2.77 7.45
N LEU A 104 -6.05 -1.93 6.60
CA LEU A 104 -6.36 -1.86 5.16
C LEU A 104 -6.19 -3.23 4.51
N ARG A 105 -5.06 -3.90 4.75
CA ARG A 105 -4.78 -5.25 4.21
C ARG A 105 -5.86 -6.24 4.59
N ASP A 106 -6.20 -6.33 5.87
CA ASP A 106 -7.20 -7.30 6.34
C ASP A 106 -8.63 -6.94 5.90
N LEU A 107 -8.96 -5.64 5.75
CA LEU A 107 -10.21 -5.20 5.12
C LEU A 107 -10.27 -5.62 3.65
N VAL A 108 -9.20 -5.40 2.89
CA VAL A 108 -9.12 -5.83 1.48
C VAL A 108 -9.32 -7.35 1.40
N ARG A 109 -8.66 -8.13 2.25
CA ARG A 109 -8.86 -9.58 2.32
C ARG A 109 -10.31 -9.94 2.63
N CYS A 110 -10.89 -9.39 3.70
CA CYS A 110 -12.28 -9.68 4.10
C CYS A 110 -13.29 -9.31 3.01
N LEU A 111 -13.15 -8.15 2.39
CA LEU A 111 -14.02 -7.68 1.30
C LEU A 111 -13.86 -8.55 0.04
N SER A 112 -12.65 -9.04 -0.24
CA SER A 112 -12.34 -9.91 -1.37
C SER A 112 -12.91 -11.32 -1.16
N GLU A 113 -12.75 -11.88 0.05
CA GLU A 113 -13.29 -13.19 0.42
C GLU A 113 -14.81 -13.19 0.48
N GLY A 114 -15.37 -12.14 1.09
CA GLY A 114 -16.78 -12.06 1.43
C GLY A 114 -17.13 -12.88 2.69
N GLY A 115 -18.38 -12.79 3.10
CA GLY A 115 -18.90 -13.49 4.29
C GLY A 115 -20.34 -13.11 4.58
N PRO A 116 -20.87 -13.50 5.74
CA PRO A 116 -22.19 -13.05 6.18
C PRO A 116 -22.27 -11.52 6.19
N ASP A 117 -23.31 -10.96 5.55
CA ASP A 117 -23.54 -9.52 5.43
C ASP A 117 -22.38 -8.72 4.74
N CYS A 118 -21.44 -9.41 4.12
CA CYS A 118 -20.32 -8.84 3.40
C CYS A 118 -20.17 -9.55 2.04
N PRO A 119 -20.89 -9.10 0.99
CA PRO A 119 -20.81 -9.74 -0.32
C PRO A 119 -19.39 -9.62 -0.90
N PRO A 120 -18.85 -10.69 -1.51
CA PRO A 120 -17.49 -10.67 -2.03
C PRO A 120 -17.33 -9.65 -3.15
N GLN A 121 -16.23 -8.89 -3.11
CA GLN A 121 -15.94 -7.80 -4.02
C GLN A 121 -14.71 -8.08 -4.90
N ARG A 122 -14.75 -7.62 -6.15
CA ARG A 122 -13.53 -7.50 -6.97
C ARG A 122 -12.81 -6.22 -6.57
N ILE A 123 -11.57 -6.35 -6.13
CA ILE A 123 -10.79 -5.24 -5.61
C ILE A 123 -9.55 -5.02 -6.48
N SER A 124 -9.28 -3.77 -6.82
CA SER A 124 -7.96 -3.38 -7.32
C SER A 124 -7.23 -2.61 -6.21
N LEU A 125 -6.15 -3.18 -5.73
CA LEU A 125 -5.27 -2.58 -4.74
C LEU A 125 -4.09 -1.90 -5.45
N ILE A 126 -3.92 -0.60 -5.23
CA ILE A 126 -2.75 0.13 -5.72
C ILE A 126 -1.79 0.31 -4.54
N ASP A 127 -0.70 -0.45 -4.56
CA ASP A 127 0.29 -0.53 -3.50
C ASP A 127 1.58 0.20 -3.90
N GLU A 128 1.52 1.54 -3.91
CA GLU A 128 2.61 2.41 -4.39
C GLU A 128 3.93 2.14 -3.67
N ARG A 129 3.88 1.83 -2.37
CA ARG A 129 5.07 1.62 -1.54
C ARG A 129 5.41 0.15 -1.30
N GLY A 130 4.62 -0.79 -1.84
CA GLY A 130 4.80 -2.22 -1.60
C GLY A 130 4.66 -2.60 -0.12
N GLU A 131 3.77 -1.93 0.63
CA GLU A 131 3.61 -2.15 2.08
C GLU A 131 2.32 -2.93 2.43
N VAL A 132 1.34 -2.96 1.54
CA VAL A 132 0.05 -3.65 1.76
C VAL A 132 0.14 -5.11 1.33
N ALA A 133 0.38 -5.37 0.05
CA ALA A 133 0.48 -6.72 -0.51
C ALA A 133 1.89 -7.30 -0.43
N VAL A 134 2.89 -6.43 -0.35
CA VAL A 134 4.33 -6.79 -0.32
C VAL A 134 4.66 -7.73 -1.48
N VAL A 135 4.54 -7.23 -2.69
CA VAL A 135 4.71 -8.04 -3.90
C VAL A 135 6.17 -8.48 -4.07
N TYR A 136 6.36 -9.75 -4.36
CA TYR A 136 7.65 -10.31 -4.78
C TYR A 136 7.49 -11.08 -6.07
N ARG A 137 8.19 -10.66 -7.13
CA ARG A 137 8.10 -11.27 -8.48
C ARG A 137 6.65 -11.41 -8.99
N GLY A 138 5.85 -10.37 -8.81
CA GLY A 138 4.45 -10.34 -9.25
C GLY A 138 3.47 -11.08 -8.36
N ALA A 139 3.93 -11.72 -7.28
CA ALA A 139 3.07 -12.45 -6.35
C ALA A 139 2.95 -11.70 -5.00
N PRO A 140 1.75 -11.40 -4.51
CA PRO A 140 1.54 -10.90 -3.15
C PRO A 140 2.12 -11.86 -2.13
N GLN A 141 2.87 -11.34 -1.16
CA GLN A 141 3.43 -12.12 -0.05
C GLN A 141 2.54 -12.05 1.19
N MET A 142 1.63 -11.09 1.22
CA MET A 142 0.59 -10.96 2.24
C MET A 142 -0.76 -11.34 1.63
N ASP A 143 -1.63 -11.89 2.44
CA ASP A 143 -2.97 -12.29 2.02
C ASP A 143 -3.87 -11.06 1.86
N VAL A 144 -4.22 -10.78 0.63
CA VAL A 144 -5.15 -9.70 0.24
C VAL A 144 -6.47 -10.24 -0.32
N GLY A 145 -6.66 -11.56 -0.24
CA GLY A 145 -7.86 -12.27 -0.66
C GLY A 145 -7.90 -12.62 -2.16
N PRO A 146 -8.77 -13.58 -2.54
CA PRO A 146 -8.73 -14.26 -3.84
C PRO A 146 -9.28 -13.42 -5.02
N ARG A 147 -9.94 -12.28 -4.76
CA ARG A 147 -10.53 -11.40 -5.79
C ARG A 147 -9.86 -10.04 -5.79
N THR A 148 -8.58 -9.98 -5.41
CA THR A 148 -7.80 -8.75 -5.36
C THR A 148 -6.70 -8.79 -6.42
N ASP A 149 -6.75 -7.83 -7.34
CA ASP A 149 -5.67 -7.53 -8.27
C ASP A 149 -4.77 -6.48 -7.66
N VAL A 150 -3.46 -6.67 -7.69
CA VAL A 150 -2.48 -5.74 -7.11
C VAL A 150 -1.70 -5.04 -8.20
N LEU A 151 -1.74 -3.71 -8.22
CA LEU A 151 -0.84 -2.87 -9.01
C LEU A 151 0.23 -2.33 -8.07
N ASP A 152 1.41 -2.91 -8.15
CA ASP A 152 2.56 -2.62 -7.29
C ASP A 152 3.45 -1.51 -7.86
N ALA A 153 4.12 -0.77 -6.96
CA ALA A 153 5.10 0.27 -7.30
C ALA A 153 4.59 1.35 -8.27
N CYS A 154 3.28 1.60 -8.30
CA CYS A 154 2.67 2.60 -9.18
C CYS A 154 2.07 3.75 -8.37
N PRO A 155 2.39 5.03 -8.69
CA PRO A 155 1.73 6.18 -8.07
C PRO A 155 0.21 6.08 -8.22
N LYS A 156 -0.53 6.36 -7.14
CA LYS A 156 -1.99 6.22 -7.09
C LYS A 156 -2.72 6.99 -8.19
N ALA A 157 -2.30 8.23 -8.42
CA ALA A 157 -2.89 9.08 -9.45
C ALA A 157 -2.79 8.48 -10.86
N LEU A 158 -1.75 7.68 -11.15
CA LEU A 158 -1.56 6.97 -12.41
C LEU A 158 -2.23 5.60 -12.38
N GLY A 159 -2.12 4.88 -11.28
CA GLY A 159 -2.64 3.52 -11.11
C GLY A 159 -4.16 3.43 -11.16
N ILE A 160 -4.87 4.38 -10.52
CA ILE A 160 -6.34 4.41 -10.50
C ILE A 160 -6.94 4.38 -11.92
N PRO A 161 -6.57 5.26 -12.87
CA PRO A 161 -7.07 5.21 -14.24
C PRO A 161 -6.71 3.90 -14.97
N ILE A 162 -5.56 3.29 -14.66
CA ILE A 162 -5.14 2.03 -15.28
C ILE A 162 -6.07 0.91 -14.85
N VAL A 163 -6.23 0.68 -13.55
CA VAL A 163 -7.06 -0.44 -13.04
C VAL A 163 -8.53 -0.24 -13.35
N LEU A 164 -9.02 1.00 -13.36
CA LEU A 164 -10.40 1.34 -13.70
C LEU A 164 -10.74 0.86 -15.13
N ARG A 165 -9.83 1.02 -16.08
CA ARG A 165 -10.04 0.61 -17.47
C ARG A 165 -9.77 -0.87 -17.72
N ALA A 166 -8.80 -1.45 -16.99
CA ALA A 166 -8.30 -2.78 -17.30
C ALA A 166 -8.96 -3.89 -16.47
N MET A 167 -9.29 -3.63 -15.18
CA MET A 167 -9.59 -4.69 -14.21
C MET A 167 -11.07 -4.78 -13.81
N ASN A 168 -11.89 -3.81 -14.21
CA ASN A 168 -13.33 -3.75 -13.84
C ASN A 168 -13.57 -3.97 -12.33
N PRO A 169 -12.90 -3.21 -11.43
CA PRO A 169 -13.05 -3.36 -10.00
C PRO A 169 -14.45 -2.92 -9.53
N GLN A 170 -14.89 -3.45 -8.38
CA GLN A 170 -16.02 -2.91 -7.62
C GLN A 170 -15.52 -1.95 -6.54
N ILE A 171 -14.30 -2.20 -6.04
CA ILE A 171 -13.63 -1.34 -5.06
C ILE A 171 -12.19 -1.09 -5.53
N ILE A 172 -11.75 0.15 -5.42
CA ILE A 172 -10.34 0.50 -5.51
C ILE A 172 -9.83 0.80 -4.11
N ALA A 173 -8.79 0.07 -3.67
CA ALA A 173 -8.12 0.27 -2.40
C ALA A 173 -6.76 0.93 -2.61
N VAL A 174 -6.45 1.93 -1.78
CA VAL A 174 -5.16 2.64 -1.82
C VAL A 174 -4.65 2.89 -0.41
N ASP A 175 -3.33 2.78 -0.21
CA ASP A 175 -2.71 3.23 1.02
C ASP A 175 -2.34 4.71 0.90
N GLU A 176 -2.44 5.42 1.99
CA GLU A 176 -2.04 6.80 2.27
C GLU A 176 -2.26 7.86 1.16
N ILE A 177 -3.39 8.55 1.20
CA ILE A 177 -3.65 9.71 0.34
C ILE A 177 -2.72 10.86 0.77
N THR A 178 -1.88 11.35 -0.15
CA THR A 178 -0.89 12.40 0.13
C THR A 178 -0.95 13.60 -0.80
N LEU A 179 -1.43 13.42 -2.03
CA LEU A 179 -1.39 14.42 -3.10
C LEU A 179 -2.80 14.81 -3.57
N ARG A 180 -2.92 15.99 -4.19
CA ARG A 180 -4.17 16.44 -4.85
C ARG A 180 -4.55 15.55 -6.03
N GLU A 181 -3.56 15.11 -6.76
CA GLU A 181 -3.70 14.23 -7.92
C GLU A 181 -4.34 12.91 -7.53
N ASP A 182 -4.04 12.38 -6.34
CA ASP A 182 -4.67 11.19 -5.78
C ASP A 182 -6.18 11.40 -5.63
N LEU A 183 -6.58 12.54 -5.02
CA LEU A 183 -7.99 12.89 -4.82
C LEU A 183 -8.73 13.09 -6.15
N THR A 184 -8.08 13.67 -7.14
CA THR A 184 -8.67 13.85 -8.48
C THR A 184 -8.97 12.51 -9.13
N ALA A 185 -8.00 11.59 -9.13
CA ALA A 185 -8.18 10.25 -9.67
C ALA A 185 -9.24 9.45 -8.92
N MET A 186 -9.27 9.56 -7.58
CA MET A 186 -10.29 8.91 -6.74
C MET A 186 -11.68 9.47 -6.99
N SER A 187 -11.83 10.79 -7.13
CA SER A 187 -13.11 11.43 -7.45
C SER A 187 -13.64 10.97 -8.81
N MET A 188 -12.75 10.81 -9.79
CA MET A 188 -13.09 10.26 -11.10
C MET A 188 -13.60 8.81 -10.97
N ALA A 189 -12.91 7.95 -10.21
CA ALA A 189 -13.32 6.57 -10.01
C ALA A 189 -14.67 6.48 -9.28
N ALA A 190 -14.89 7.29 -8.24
CA ALA A 190 -16.18 7.40 -7.55
C ALA A 190 -17.29 7.85 -8.50
N GLY A 191 -17.03 8.80 -9.40
CA GLY A 191 -17.95 9.24 -10.44
C GLY A 191 -18.34 8.13 -11.43
N CYS A 192 -17.49 7.11 -11.60
CA CYS A 192 -17.78 5.90 -12.36
C CYS A 192 -18.54 4.83 -11.56
N GLY A 193 -18.92 5.12 -10.31
CA GLY A 193 -19.66 4.17 -9.46
C GLY A 193 -18.78 3.17 -8.72
N ILE A 194 -17.47 3.36 -8.70
CA ILE A 194 -16.52 2.49 -8.02
C ILE A 194 -16.42 2.87 -6.53
N GLY A 195 -16.47 1.87 -5.66
CA GLY A 195 -16.22 2.03 -4.23
C GLY A 195 -14.75 2.39 -3.94
N LEU A 196 -14.53 3.20 -2.92
CA LEU A 196 -13.19 3.64 -2.55
C LEU A 196 -12.87 3.26 -1.09
N LEU A 197 -11.75 2.61 -0.88
CA LEU A 197 -11.18 2.29 0.42
C LEU A 197 -9.78 2.90 0.50
N ALA A 198 -9.55 3.82 1.43
CA ALA A 198 -8.27 4.53 1.52
C ALA A 198 -7.84 4.77 2.95
N THR A 199 -6.54 5.03 3.13
CA THR A 199 -5.99 5.45 4.42
C THR A 199 -5.46 6.87 4.38
N ILE A 200 -5.44 7.54 5.52
CA ILE A 200 -4.74 8.81 5.72
C ILE A 200 -4.14 8.92 7.12
N HIS A 201 -3.10 9.70 7.23
CA HIS A 201 -2.52 10.08 8.51
C HIS A 201 -3.29 11.23 9.14
N ALA A 202 -4.14 10.91 10.14
CA ALA A 202 -4.79 11.90 10.97
C ALA A 202 -5.20 11.30 12.32
N GLY A 203 -5.04 12.07 13.39
CA GLY A 203 -5.47 11.69 14.72
C GLY A 203 -7.00 11.75 14.90
N GLY A 204 -7.74 12.28 13.91
CA GLY A 204 -9.19 12.38 13.91
C GLY A 204 -9.74 13.43 12.96
N VAL A 205 -11.06 13.50 12.85
CA VAL A 205 -11.77 14.44 11.96
C VAL A 205 -11.37 15.92 12.16
N PRO A 206 -11.15 16.44 13.39
CA PRO A 206 -10.70 17.83 13.56
C PRO A 206 -9.37 18.15 12.91
N GLU A 207 -8.45 17.17 12.82
CA GLU A 207 -7.17 17.35 12.11
C GLU A 207 -7.38 17.41 10.60
N LEU A 208 -8.28 16.61 10.06
CA LEU A 208 -8.62 16.62 8.63
C LEU A 208 -9.11 18.01 8.17
N LEU A 209 -9.95 18.64 8.98
CA LEU A 209 -10.51 19.95 8.68
C LEU A 209 -9.45 21.07 8.63
N ARG A 210 -8.30 20.88 9.31
CA ARG A 210 -7.18 21.84 9.30
C ARG A 210 -6.32 21.78 8.04
N LYS A 211 -6.30 20.63 7.37
CA LYS A 211 -5.48 20.44 6.16
C LYS A 211 -6.32 20.72 4.90
N PRO A 212 -5.96 21.71 4.06
CA PRO A 212 -6.77 22.10 2.90
C PRO A 212 -7.11 20.94 1.96
N LEU A 213 -6.15 20.02 1.73
CA LEU A 213 -6.33 18.83 0.91
C LEU A 213 -7.50 17.96 1.41
N TYR A 214 -7.52 17.68 2.70
CA TYR A 214 -8.54 16.80 3.27
C TYR A 214 -9.89 17.49 3.46
N ARG A 215 -9.88 18.82 3.68
CA ARG A 215 -11.12 19.61 3.71
C ARG A 215 -11.85 19.50 2.36
N GLN A 216 -11.15 19.68 1.24
CA GLN A 216 -11.71 19.54 -0.10
C GLN A 216 -12.29 18.14 -0.34
N MET A 217 -11.61 17.09 0.16
CA MET A 217 -12.09 15.71 0.09
C MET A 217 -13.42 15.52 0.86
N LEU A 218 -13.55 16.12 2.03
CA LEU A 218 -14.78 16.06 2.84
C LEU A 218 -15.91 16.89 2.19
N GLU A 219 -15.62 18.08 1.69
CA GLU A 219 -16.58 18.93 0.99
C GLU A 219 -17.14 18.25 -0.27
N ASN A 220 -16.31 17.53 -1.01
CA ASN A 220 -16.72 16.76 -2.18
C ASN A 220 -17.43 15.44 -1.83
N GLN A 221 -17.57 15.09 -0.56
CA GLN A 221 -18.25 13.89 -0.05
C GLN A 221 -17.75 12.59 -0.71
N VAL A 222 -16.48 12.54 -1.10
CA VAL A 222 -15.86 11.36 -1.71
C VAL A 222 -15.92 10.16 -0.76
N PHE A 223 -15.72 10.39 0.53
CA PHE A 223 -15.83 9.39 1.59
C PHE A 223 -16.99 9.72 2.52
N ARG A 224 -17.79 8.71 2.83
CA ARG A 224 -18.97 8.82 3.69
C ARG A 224 -18.84 8.09 5.01
N LEU A 225 -17.90 7.16 5.12
CA LEU A 225 -17.55 6.45 6.35
C LEU A 225 -16.10 6.72 6.74
N ALA A 226 -15.87 6.77 8.05
CA ALA A 226 -14.55 6.84 8.64
C ALA A 226 -14.38 5.74 9.68
N VAL A 227 -13.30 4.97 9.57
CA VAL A 227 -12.86 3.98 10.56
C VAL A 227 -11.66 4.56 11.29
N ARG A 228 -11.65 4.43 12.63
CA ARG A 228 -10.57 4.93 13.49
C ARG A 228 -10.08 3.83 14.42
#